data_d33cfd18f07bfab1d598160599b2cfb9
#
_entry.id   d33cfd18f07bfab1d598160599b2cfb9
#
_cell.length_a   1.000
_cell.length_b   1.000
_cell.length_c   1.000
_cell.angle_alpha   90.00
_cell.angle_beta   90.00
_cell.angle_gamma   90.00
#
_symmetry.space_group_name_H-M   'P 1'
#
loop_
_entity.id
_entity.type
_entity.pdbx_description
1 polymer ?
#
loop_
_entity_poly.entity_id
_entity_poly.type
_entity_poly.pdbx_seq_one_letter_code
_entity_poly.pdbx_strand_id
1 'polypeptide(L)'
;MVSFLKVGFVTQTDGGHYELGPLALQLGLTRLQRMDPVKEASQVIEELARETGQSVAIAVWGNLGPTIVRLEEPIQPLHVNLRTGTVMSLANTATGRLFAAYMPSKVVERLLGDELARFGHGAGQTAPVTKDALESLLAETRKHGLSRARGQPIPGIDALCAPVFDSAGHIVLGILVMGPSATFDSNWDGAVAKPLRRCATEVSRRIGRAEQAGT
;
A
#
# COMPACT_ATOMS: atom_id res chain seq x y z
N MET A 1 -2.06 -22.24 32.50
CA MET A 1 -1.72 -20.98 33.21
C MET A 1 -0.39 -21.05 33.94
N VAL A 2 -0.15 -22.04 34.83
CA VAL A 2 1.11 -22.17 35.60
C VAL A 2 2.39 -22.18 34.72
N SER A 3 2.35 -22.81 33.57
CA SER A 3 3.50 -22.83 32.64
C SER A 3 3.83 -21.45 32.04
N PHE A 4 2.84 -20.63 31.72
CA PHE A 4 3.02 -19.27 31.18
C PHE A 4 3.59 -18.30 32.22
N LEU A 5 3.17 -18.45 33.49
CA LEU A 5 3.76 -17.71 34.62
C LEU A 5 5.22 -18.07 34.84
N LYS A 6 5.56 -19.38 34.84
CA LYS A 6 6.94 -19.86 35.07
C LYS A 6 7.93 -19.37 34.03
N VAL A 7 7.51 -19.26 32.76
CA VAL A 7 8.40 -18.78 31.69
C VAL A 7 8.36 -17.25 31.51
N GLY A 8 7.56 -16.53 32.31
CA GLY A 8 7.45 -15.06 32.20
C GLY A 8 6.69 -14.58 30.98
N PHE A 9 5.86 -15.41 30.36
CA PHE A 9 4.99 -15.02 29.26
C PHE A 9 3.80 -14.20 29.77
N VAL A 10 3.33 -14.52 30.98
CA VAL A 10 2.28 -13.81 31.70
C VAL A 10 2.80 -13.48 33.10
N THR A 11 2.46 -12.33 33.63
CA THR A 11 2.69 -11.95 35.05
C THR A 11 1.35 -11.74 35.74
N GLN A 12 1.32 -11.87 37.09
CA GLN A 12 0.15 -11.60 37.90
C GLN A 12 0.36 -10.28 38.63
N THR A 13 -0.59 -9.39 38.53
CA THR A 13 -0.62 -8.12 39.26
C THR A 13 -1.07 -8.31 40.72
N ASP A 14 -0.81 -7.31 41.58
CA ASP A 14 -1.21 -7.32 42.98
C ASP A 14 -2.73 -7.47 43.18
N GLY A 15 -3.53 -7.09 42.16
CA GLY A 15 -4.99 -7.30 42.15
C GLY A 15 -5.45 -8.67 41.66
N GLY A 16 -4.55 -9.62 41.44
CA GLY A 16 -4.87 -10.98 40.99
C GLY A 16 -5.19 -11.10 39.50
N HIS A 17 -5.11 -10.00 38.72
CA HIS A 17 -5.27 -9.98 37.28
C HIS A 17 -4.00 -10.46 36.59
N TYR A 18 -4.14 -10.93 35.34
CA TYR A 18 -3.01 -11.35 34.51
C TYR A 18 -2.72 -10.33 33.43
N GLU A 19 -1.44 -10.07 33.18
CA GLU A 19 -0.95 -9.22 32.10
C GLU A 19 0.18 -9.90 31.32
N LEU A 20 0.51 -9.39 30.14
CA LEU A 20 1.62 -9.91 29.35
C LEU A 20 2.95 -9.68 30.06
N GLY A 21 3.73 -10.73 30.24
CA GLY A 21 5.02 -10.69 30.90
C GLY A 21 6.18 -10.33 29.94
N PRO A 22 7.40 -10.18 30.48
CA PRO A 22 8.58 -9.77 29.70
C PRO A 22 8.89 -10.68 28.52
N LEU A 23 8.65 -11.99 28.63
CA LEU A 23 8.88 -12.93 27.51
C LEU A 23 7.94 -12.63 26.32
N ALA A 24 6.69 -12.26 26.58
CA ALA A 24 5.76 -11.87 25.51
C ALA A 24 6.26 -10.66 24.73
N LEU A 25 6.82 -9.65 25.43
CA LEU A 25 7.46 -8.48 24.79
C LEU A 25 8.68 -8.90 23.93
N GLN A 26 9.56 -9.73 24.47
CA GLN A 26 10.74 -10.22 23.73
C GLN A 26 10.36 -10.99 22.46
N LEU A 27 9.34 -11.85 22.54
CA LEU A 27 8.86 -12.60 21.37
C LEU A 27 8.23 -11.66 20.34
N GLY A 28 7.43 -10.67 20.80
CA GLY A 28 6.84 -9.64 19.92
C GLY A 28 7.92 -8.82 19.20
N LEU A 29 8.92 -8.33 19.92
CA LEU A 29 10.05 -7.58 19.34
C LEU A 29 10.84 -8.43 18.34
N THR A 30 11.12 -9.69 18.64
CA THR A 30 11.81 -10.61 17.74
C THR A 30 11.01 -10.83 16.45
N ARG A 31 9.71 -10.98 16.54
CA ARG A 31 8.82 -11.10 15.36
C ARG A 31 8.84 -9.82 14.54
N LEU A 32 8.71 -8.65 15.17
CA LEU A 32 8.74 -7.35 14.50
C LEU A 32 10.05 -7.10 13.76
N GLN A 33 11.21 -7.43 14.37
CA GLN A 33 12.52 -7.27 13.74
C GLN A 33 12.75 -8.19 12.51
N ARG A 34 12.06 -9.33 12.46
CA ARG A 34 12.16 -10.29 11.36
C ARG A 34 11.09 -10.12 10.30
N MET A 35 10.18 -9.18 10.50
CA MET A 35 9.06 -8.95 9.60
C MET A 35 9.51 -8.13 8.40
N ASP A 36 9.37 -8.70 7.20
CA ASP A 36 9.58 -8.02 5.92
C ASP A 36 8.23 -7.86 5.22
N PRO A 37 7.65 -6.64 5.22
CA PRO A 37 6.35 -6.38 4.59
C PRO A 37 6.32 -6.75 3.10
N VAL A 38 7.43 -6.55 2.39
CA VAL A 38 7.53 -6.87 0.96
C VAL A 38 7.48 -8.38 0.75
N LYS A 39 8.17 -9.14 1.60
CA LYS A 39 8.13 -10.61 1.56
C LYS A 39 6.73 -11.15 1.84
N GLU A 40 6.04 -10.63 2.86
CA GLU A 40 4.66 -11.03 3.17
C GLU A 40 3.69 -10.70 2.02
N ALA A 41 3.81 -9.49 1.44
CA ALA A 41 2.99 -9.09 0.29
C ALA A 41 3.31 -9.95 -0.96
N SER A 42 4.57 -10.30 -1.19
CA SER A 42 5.00 -11.12 -2.33
C SER A 42 4.37 -12.50 -2.37
N GLN A 43 3.97 -13.04 -1.21
CA GLN A 43 3.32 -14.36 -1.14
C GLN A 43 1.86 -14.35 -1.62
N VAL A 44 1.21 -13.19 -1.65
CA VAL A 44 -0.23 -13.07 -1.94
C VAL A 44 -0.56 -12.35 -3.24
N ILE A 45 0.39 -11.58 -3.80
CA ILE A 45 0.13 -10.80 -5.03
C ILE A 45 -0.04 -11.68 -6.28
N GLU A 46 0.58 -12.85 -6.32
CA GLU A 46 0.42 -13.82 -7.41
C GLU A 46 -1.04 -14.31 -7.49
N GLU A 47 -1.65 -14.62 -6.33
CA GLU A 47 -3.07 -14.98 -6.24
C GLU A 47 -3.96 -13.84 -6.71
N LEU A 48 -3.65 -12.60 -6.26
CA LEU A 48 -4.39 -11.40 -6.67
C LEU A 48 -4.30 -11.17 -8.18
N ALA A 49 -3.12 -11.36 -8.78
CA ALA A 49 -2.94 -11.24 -10.24
C ALA A 49 -3.78 -12.28 -10.99
N ARG A 50 -3.82 -13.53 -10.50
CA ARG A 50 -4.62 -14.60 -11.08
C ARG A 50 -6.12 -14.35 -10.92
N GLU A 51 -6.57 -13.91 -9.75
CA GLU A 51 -7.99 -13.63 -9.47
C GLU A 51 -8.52 -12.46 -10.30
N THR A 52 -7.73 -11.41 -10.44
CA THR A 52 -8.16 -10.21 -11.17
C THR A 52 -7.88 -10.26 -12.67
N GLY A 53 -6.97 -11.15 -13.10
CA GLY A 53 -6.47 -11.17 -14.48
C GLY A 53 -5.68 -9.91 -14.87
N GLN A 54 -5.18 -9.16 -13.89
CA GLN A 54 -4.53 -7.87 -14.07
C GLN A 54 -3.08 -7.90 -13.56
N SER A 55 -2.25 -6.97 -14.02
CA SER A 55 -0.89 -6.80 -13.47
C SER A 55 -0.95 -6.26 -12.05
N VAL A 56 -0.15 -6.84 -11.15
CA VAL A 56 -0.08 -6.46 -9.74
C VAL A 56 1.35 -6.07 -9.38
N ALA A 57 1.53 -4.96 -8.66
CA ALA A 57 2.83 -4.53 -8.21
C ALA A 57 2.85 -4.15 -6.73
N ILE A 58 4.01 -4.28 -6.11
CA ILE A 58 4.30 -3.76 -4.78
C ILE A 58 5.14 -2.51 -4.91
N ALA A 59 4.73 -1.44 -4.25
CA ALA A 59 5.47 -0.21 -4.13
C ALA A 59 5.81 0.10 -2.68
N VAL A 60 7.01 0.61 -2.44
CA VAL A 60 7.47 1.10 -1.13
C VAL A 60 7.89 2.56 -1.24
N TRP A 61 7.93 3.27 -0.11
CA TRP A 61 8.44 4.63 -0.08
C TRP A 61 9.97 4.62 -0.15
N GLY A 62 10.52 5.18 -1.22
CA GLY A 62 11.96 5.37 -1.42
C GLY A 62 12.38 6.83 -1.27
N ASN A 63 13.67 7.10 -1.46
CA ASN A 63 14.24 8.45 -1.34
C ASN A 63 13.68 9.47 -2.35
N LEU A 64 13.23 8.99 -3.49
CA LEU A 64 12.69 9.79 -4.59
C LEU A 64 11.16 9.72 -4.70
N GLY A 65 10.50 9.05 -3.77
CA GLY A 65 9.06 8.79 -3.77
C GLY A 65 8.72 7.31 -3.88
N PRO A 66 7.44 6.97 -4.11
CA PRO A 66 6.99 5.60 -4.22
C PRO A 66 7.71 4.86 -5.33
N THR A 67 8.31 3.71 -5.01
CA THR A 67 9.14 2.93 -5.93
C THR A 67 8.62 1.52 -6.04
N ILE A 68 8.47 1.01 -7.26
CA ILE A 68 8.07 -0.37 -7.52
C ILE A 68 9.22 -1.30 -7.15
N VAL A 69 8.94 -2.29 -6.29
CA VAL A 69 9.93 -3.28 -5.83
C VAL A 69 9.62 -4.69 -6.30
N ARG A 70 8.37 -4.95 -6.68
CA ARG A 70 7.95 -6.23 -7.27
C ARG A 70 6.83 -6.02 -8.28
N LEU A 71 6.80 -6.85 -9.31
CA LEU A 71 5.76 -6.89 -10.34
C LEU A 71 5.39 -8.35 -10.60
N GLU A 72 4.09 -8.65 -10.63
CA GLU A 72 3.50 -9.89 -11.10
C GLU A 72 2.61 -9.58 -12.31
N GLU A 73 2.88 -10.27 -13.40
CA GLU A 73 2.12 -10.09 -14.65
C GLU A 73 1.13 -11.26 -14.85
N PRO A 74 -0.07 -10.99 -15.38
CA PRO A 74 -0.98 -12.06 -15.78
C PRO A 74 -0.42 -12.84 -16.99
N ILE A 75 -1.07 -13.96 -17.34
CA ILE A 75 -0.68 -14.79 -18.50
C ILE A 75 -0.63 -13.98 -19.80
N GLN A 76 -1.47 -12.93 -19.92
CA GLN A 76 -1.41 -11.95 -21.01
C GLN A 76 -0.79 -10.65 -20.46
N PRO A 77 0.51 -10.43 -20.68
CA PRO A 77 1.19 -9.28 -20.11
C PRO A 77 0.66 -7.97 -20.68
N LEU A 78 0.51 -7.00 -19.79
CA LEU A 78 0.19 -5.64 -20.16
C LEU A 78 1.45 -4.98 -20.73
N HIS A 79 1.40 -4.47 -21.97
CA HIS A 79 2.53 -3.77 -22.61
C HIS A 79 2.71 -2.36 -22.01
N VAL A 80 2.92 -2.29 -20.69
CA VAL A 80 3.28 -1.08 -19.97
C VAL A 80 4.72 -1.21 -19.50
N ASN A 81 5.53 -0.19 -19.72
CA ASN A 81 6.94 -0.19 -19.33
C ASN A 81 7.11 0.08 -17.81
N LEU A 82 6.37 -0.69 -16.97
CA LEU A 82 6.55 -0.68 -15.54
C LEU A 82 7.58 -1.75 -15.16
N ARG A 83 8.60 -1.34 -14.41
CA ARG A 83 9.69 -2.24 -13.98
C ARG A 83 10.00 -2.01 -12.51
N THR A 84 10.59 -3.01 -11.89
CA THR A 84 11.22 -2.86 -10.57
C THR A 84 12.23 -1.71 -10.61
N GLY A 85 12.20 -0.84 -9.60
CA GLY A 85 12.99 0.39 -9.55
C GLY A 85 12.31 1.62 -10.15
N THR A 86 11.15 1.48 -10.81
CA THR A 86 10.39 2.64 -11.31
C THR A 86 9.88 3.48 -10.15
N VAL A 87 10.23 4.78 -10.15
CA VAL A 87 9.71 5.79 -9.22
C VAL A 87 8.40 6.35 -9.78
N MET A 88 7.35 6.31 -8.97
CA MET A 88 6.00 6.70 -9.38
C MET A 88 5.75 8.18 -9.05
N SER A 89 5.15 8.91 -10.01
CA SER A 89 4.72 10.29 -9.79
C SER A 89 3.70 10.38 -8.65
N LEU A 90 3.92 11.30 -7.70
CA LEU A 90 3.02 11.53 -6.56
C LEU A 90 1.65 12.06 -6.99
N ALA A 91 1.63 12.93 -7.99
CA ALA A 91 0.39 13.58 -8.42
C ALA A 91 -0.38 12.75 -9.46
N ASN A 92 0.34 12.06 -10.38
CA ASN A 92 -0.28 11.52 -11.59
C ASN A 92 -0.58 10.01 -11.54
N THR A 93 -0.11 9.29 -10.51
CA THR A 93 -0.33 7.83 -10.41
C THR A 93 -1.20 7.46 -9.22
N ALA A 94 -1.91 6.32 -9.32
CA ALA A 94 -2.64 5.76 -8.18
C ALA A 94 -1.69 5.49 -7.00
N THR A 95 -0.53 4.91 -7.26
CA THR A 95 0.50 4.62 -6.24
C THR A 95 0.96 5.91 -5.54
N GLY A 96 1.28 6.94 -6.32
CA GLY A 96 1.73 8.23 -5.76
C GLY A 96 0.69 8.88 -4.87
N ARG A 97 -0.56 8.98 -5.36
CA ARG A 97 -1.69 9.53 -4.59
C ARG A 97 -1.97 8.73 -3.32
N LEU A 98 -1.81 7.41 -3.36
CA LEU A 98 -1.94 6.59 -2.17
C LEU A 98 -0.95 7.02 -1.09
N PHE A 99 0.34 7.04 -1.41
CA PHE A 99 1.36 7.45 -0.44
C PHE A 99 1.18 8.91 -0.02
N ALA A 100 0.86 9.82 -0.96
CA ALA A 100 0.60 11.22 -0.63
C ALA A 100 -0.58 11.40 0.34
N ALA A 101 -1.57 10.51 0.30
CA ALA A 101 -2.71 10.55 1.21
C ALA A 101 -2.39 10.14 2.65
N TYR A 102 -1.38 9.28 2.86
CA TYR A 102 -1.09 8.67 4.17
C TYR A 102 0.29 9.03 4.75
N MET A 103 1.18 9.62 3.95
CA MET A 103 2.47 10.10 4.42
C MET A 103 2.36 11.49 5.05
N PRO A 104 3.30 11.91 5.93
CA PRO A 104 3.33 13.25 6.49
C PRO A 104 3.38 14.33 5.40
N SER A 105 2.52 15.35 5.49
CA SER A 105 2.36 16.41 4.47
C SER A 105 3.67 17.10 4.11
N LYS A 106 4.52 17.41 5.09
CA LYS A 106 5.84 18.06 4.86
C LYS A 106 6.76 17.23 3.96
N VAL A 107 6.70 15.89 4.06
CA VAL A 107 7.49 14.98 3.22
C VAL A 107 6.95 14.97 1.79
N VAL A 108 5.62 14.92 1.66
CA VAL A 108 4.93 14.93 0.38
C VAL A 108 5.14 16.25 -0.36
N GLU A 109 4.97 17.40 0.31
CA GLU A 109 5.15 18.74 -0.27
C GLU A 109 6.56 18.95 -0.83
N ARG A 110 7.59 18.52 -0.07
CA ARG A 110 8.98 18.59 -0.54
C ARG A 110 9.19 17.79 -1.83
N LEU A 111 8.73 16.55 -1.86
CA LEU A 111 8.91 15.69 -3.04
C LEU A 111 8.04 16.12 -4.23
N LEU A 112 6.86 16.69 -4.01
CA LEU A 112 6.05 17.29 -5.08
C LEU A 112 6.77 18.49 -5.70
N GLY A 113 7.43 19.34 -4.91
CA GLY A 113 8.25 20.43 -5.43
C GLY A 113 9.42 19.93 -6.29
N ASP A 114 10.11 18.88 -5.82
CA ASP A 114 11.18 18.24 -6.56
C ASP A 114 10.68 17.54 -7.85
N GLU A 115 9.48 16.94 -7.80
CA GLU A 115 8.86 16.29 -8.96
C GLU A 115 8.54 17.31 -10.05
N LEU A 116 7.95 18.44 -9.70
CA LEU A 116 7.68 19.54 -10.64
C LEU A 116 8.96 20.08 -11.27
N ALA A 117 10.06 20.17 -10.50
CA ALA A 117 11.35 20.60 -11.02
C ALA A 117 11.99 19.58 -11.98
N ARG A 118 11.80 18.27 -11.73
CA ARG A 118 12.38 17.18 -12.56
C ARG A 118 11.58 16.89 -13.82
N PHE A 119 10.27 16.92 -13.75
CA PHE A 119 9.35 16.52 -14.82
C PHE A 119 8.66 17.72 -15.49
N GLY A 120 8.97 18.93 -15.04
CA GLY A 120 8.45 20.15 -15.61
C GLY A 120 8.71 20.20 -17.13
N HIS A 121 7.63 20.12 -17.95
CA HIS A 121 7.62 20.37 -19.39
C HIS A 121 8.08 19.23 -20.34
N GLY A 122 8.12 17.98 -19.90
CA GLY A 122 8.33 16.83 -20.80
C GLY A 122 7.13 16.61 -21.74
N ALA A 123 7.37 16.64 -23.04
CA ALA A 123 6.38 16.36 -24.06
C ALA A 123 5.80 14.94 -23.86
N GLY A 124 4.49 14.83 -23.75
CA GLY A 124 3.76 13.56 -23.64
C GLY A 124 3.19 13.21 -22.28
N GLN A 125 3.40 14.03 -21.24
CA GLN A 125 2.74 13.83 -19.94
C GLN A 125 1.43 14.59 -19.87
N THR A 126 0.42 13.96 -19.24
CA THR A 126 -0.84 14.61 -18.86
C THR A 126 -0.56 15.92 -18.14
N ALA A 127 -1.41 16.94 -18.38
CA ALA A 127 -1.28 18.25 -17.74
C ALA A 127 -1.03 18.11 -16.24
N PRO A 128 -0.16 18.95 -15.63
CA PRO A 128 0.13 18.88 -14.21
C PRO A 128 -1.16 19.04 -13.41
N VAL A 129 -1.37 18.13 -12.47
CA VAL A 129 -2.52 18.19 -11.56
C VAL A 129 -2.37 19.42 -10.69
N THR A 130 -3.39 20.29 -10.67
CA THR A 130 -3.40 21.47 -9.79
C THR A 130 -3.40 21.04 -8.33
N LYS A 131 -2.95 21.91 -7.42
CA LYS A 131 -2.93 21.63 -5.99
C LYS A 131 -4.31 21.24 -5.46
N ASP A 132 -5.35 22.00 -5.81
CA ASP A 132 -6.74 21.75 -5.38
C ASP A 132 -7.28 20.43 -5.92
N ALA A 133 -6.98 20.11 -7.18
CA ALA A 133 -7.33 18.82 -7.78
C ALA A 133 -6.63 17.67 -7.07
N LEU A 134 -5.35 17.82 -6.72
CA LEU A 134 -4.62 16.81 -5.97
C LEU A 134 -5.22 16.61 -4.57
N GLU A 135 -5.49 17.68 -3.83
CA GLU A 135 -6.12 17.60 -2.51
C GLU A 135 -7.47 16.87 -2.56
N SER A 136 -8.28 17.13 -3.57
CA SER A 136 -9.56 16.43 -3.80
C SER A 136 -9.35 14.93 -4.03
N LEU A 137 -8.34 14.55 -4.83
CA LEU A 137 -7.99 13.15 -5.09
C LEU A 137 -7.44 12.44 -3.85
N LEU A 138 -6.68 13.15 -3.01
CA LEU A 138 -6.19 12.61 -1.74
C LEU A 138 -7.32 12.42 -0.72
N ALA A 139 -8.29 13.34 -0.68
CA ALA A 139 -9.49 13.21 0.14
C ALA A 139 -10.34 12.01 -0.30
N GLU A 140 -10.52 11.82 -1.62
CA GLU A 140 -11.21 10.65 -2.19
C GLU A 140 -10.47 9.35 -1.83
N THR A 141 -9.13 9.35 -1.91
CA THR A 141 -8.29 8.21 -1.52
C THR A 141 -8.51 7.81 -0.06
N ARG A 142 -8.50 8.78 0.86
CA ARG A 142 -8.76 8.52 2.30
C ARG A 142 -10.19 8.02 2.54
N LYS A 143 -11.17 8.61 1.87
CA LYS A 143 -12.59 8.22 1.98
C LYS A 143 -12.83 6.78 1.56
N HIS A 144 -12.23 6.34 0.47
CA HIS A 144 -12.42 4.99 -0.06
C HIS A 144 -11.41 3.96 0.42
N GLY A 145 -10.33 4.38 1.10
CA GLY A 145 -9.22 3.50 1.50
C GLY A 145 -8.46 2.89 0.31
N LEU A 146 -8.66 3.45 -0.87
CA LEU A 146 -8.02 3.07 -2.14
C LEU A 146 -7.72 4.34 -2.91
N SER A 147 -6.64 4.33 -3.69
CA SER A 147 -6.38 5.36 -4.68
C SER A 147 -6.66 4.83 -6.09
N ARG A 148 -7.05 5.71 -6.98
CA ARG A 148 -7.47 5.38 -8.34
C ARG A 148 -6.83 6.30 -9.37
N ALA A 149 -6.42 5.74 -10.52
CA ALA A 149 -6.06 6.49 -11.71
C ALA A 149 -6.79 5.90 -12.92
N ARG A 150 -7.39 6.75 -13.74
CA ARG A 150 -8.12 6.38 -14.96
C ARG A 150 -7.45 7.04 -16.15
N GLY A 151 -6.86 6.24 -17.04
CA GLY A 151 -6.15 6.72 -18.22
C GLY A 151 -4.99 7.69 -17.93
N GLN A 152 -4.45 7.66 -16.71
CA GLN A 152 -3.36 8.54 -16.26
C GLN A 152 -2.33 7.75 -15.46
N PRO A 153 -1.04 8.03 -15.61
CA PRO A 153 -0.41 8.93 -16.60
C PRO A 153 -0.36 8.32 -18.01
N ILE A 154 -0.78 7.07 -18.16
CA ILE A 154 -0.73 6.33 -19.43
C ILE A 154 -2.16 6.22 -19.97
N PRO A 155 -2.46 6.85 -21.13
CA PRO A 155 -3.75 6.71 -21.79
C PRO A 155 -4.12 5.24 -22.03
N GLY A 156 -5.38 4.87 -21.75
CA GLY A 156 -5.85 3.49 -21.92
C GLY A 156 -5.49 2.52 -20.80
N ILE A 157 -4.84 2.98 -19.72
CA ILE A 157 -4.52 2.18 -18.54
C ILE A 157 -5.24 2.75 -17.32
N ASP A 158 -5.98 1.91 -16.63
CA ASP A 158 -6.57 2.21 -15.33
C ASP A 158 -5.81 1.48 -14.22
N ALA A 159 -5.86 2.04 -13.01
CA ALA A 159 -5.20 1.47 -11.86
C ALA A 159 -5.94 1.76 -10.55
N LEU A 160 -5.85 0.81 -9.62
CA LEU A 160 -6.24 0.94 -8.22
C LEU A 160 -5.04 0.59 -7.33
N CYS A 161 -4.86 1.30 -6.22
CA CYS A 161 -3.80 1.00 -5.28
C CYS A 161 -4.34 1.01 -3.84
N ALA A 162 -4.03 -0.04 -3.08
CA ALA A 162 -4.44 -0.22 -1.68
C ALA A 162 -3.26 -0.06 -0.73
N PRO A 163 -3.45 0.57 0.44
CA PRO A 163 -2.41 0.71 1.45
C PRO A 163 -2.28 -0.55 2.31
N VAL A 164 -1.05 -0.88 2.64
CA VAL A 164 -0.73 -1.83 3.70
C VAL A 164 -0.13 -1.06 4.87
N PHE A 165 -0.69 -1.28 6.06
CA PHE A 165 -0.32 -0.56 7.28
C PHE A 165 0.34 -1.49 8.29
N ASP A 166 1.29 -0.97 9.04
CA ASP A 166 1.88 -1.64 10.20
C ASP A 166 0.97 -1.60 11.45
N SER A 167 1.49 -2.14 12.56
CA SER A 167 0.80 -2.14 13.86
C SER A 167 0.58 -0.73 14.45
N ALA A 168 1.35 0.25 14.05
CA ALA A 168 1.22 1.65 14.44
C ALA A 168 0.26 2.44 13.54
N GLY A 169 -0.24 1.82 12.47
CA GLY A 169 -1.12 2.47 11.48
C GLY A 169 -0.37 3.30 10.43
N HIS A 170 0.95 3.17 10.32
CA HIS A 170 1.71 3.81 9.26
C HIS A 170 1.66 2.99 7.98
N ILE A 171 1.57 3.67 6.84
CA ILE A 171 1.67 3.01 5.54
C ILE A 171 3.11 2.50 5.31
N VAL A 172 3.27 1.21 5.04
CA VAL A 172 4.58 0.58 4.79
C VAL A 172 4.78 0.20 3.34
N LEU A 173 3.71 -0.16 2.63
CA LEU A 173 3.73 -0.40 1.19
C LEU A 173 2.35 -0.17 0.57
N GLY A 174 2.32 -0.05 -0.76
CA GLY A 174 1.11 -0.04 -1.57
C GLY A 174 1.06 -1.27 -2.47
N ILE A 175 -0.13 -1.88 -2.60
CA ILE A 175 -0.39 -2.93 -3.59
C ILE A 175 -1.16 -2.28 -4.73
N LEU A 176 -0.55 -2.24 -5.91
CA LEU A 176 -1.07 -1.68 -7.15
C LEU A 176 -1.65 -2.79 -8.00
N VAL A 177 -2.85 -2.59 -8.54
CA VAL A 177 -3.42 -3.39 -9.63
C VAL A 177 -3.66 -2.45 -10.81
N MET A 178 -3.25 -2.85 -12.00
CA MET A 178 -3.42 -2.05 -13.22
C MET A 178 -3.71 -2.91 -14.44
N GLY A 179 -4.45 -2.33 -15.38
CA GLY A 179 -4.84 -3.03 -16.60
C GLY A 179 -5.43 -2.11 -17.67
N PRO A 180 -5.79 -2.66 -18.83
CA PRO A 180 -6.40 -1.89 -19.92
C PRO A 180 -7.74 -1.30 -19.50
N SER A 181 -7.95 0.01 -19.69
CA SER A 181 -9.20 0.71 -19.31
C SER A 181 -10.46 0.07 -19.90
N ALA A 182 -10.34 -0.62 -21.03
CA ALA A 182 -11.46 -1.29 -21.67
C ALA A 182 -12.00 -2.50 -20.88
N THR A 183 -11.15 -3.16 -20.07
CA THR A 183 -11.49 -4.38 -19.32
C THR A 183 -11.29 -4.23 -17.81
N PHE A 184 -10.70 -3.13 -17.36
CA PHE A 184 -10.40 -2.88 -15.97
C PHE A 184 -11.60 -2.28 -15.23
N ASP A 185 -12.14 -2.98 -14.24
CA ASP A 185 -13.18 -2.43 -13.37
C ASP A 185 -12.58 -1.51 -12.30
N SER A 186 -12.58 -0.21 -12.59
CA SER A 186 -12.06 0.83 -11.68
C SER A 186 -13.10 1.37 -10.68
N ASN A 187 -14.25 0.70 -10.49
CA ASN A 187 -15.23 1.07 -9.47
C ASN A 187 -14.70 0.76 -8.07
N TRP A 188 -15.05 1.64 -7.10
CA TRP A 188 -14.57 1.52 -5.72
C TRP A 188 -14.95 0.21 -5.01
N ASP A 189 -16.05 -0.42 -5.41
CA ASP A 189 -16.54 -1.69 -4.88
C ASP A 189 -16.67 -2.76 -5.98
N GLY A 190 -15.91 -2.59 -7.06
CA GLY A 190 -15.91 -3.44 -8.23
C GLY A 190 -15.11 -4.74 -8.08
N ALA A 191 -15.03 -5.48 -9.19
CA ALA A 191 -14.39 -6.79 -9.26
C ALA A 191 -12.88 -6.76 -8.97
N VAL A 192 -12.21 -5.63 -9.21
CA VAL A 192 -10.79 -5.45 -8.88
C VAL A 192 -10.60 -4.90 -7.46
N ALA A 193 -11.45 -3.96 -7.04
CA ALA A 193 -11.29 -3.27 -5.76
C ALA A 193 -11.48 -4.19 -4.55
N LYS A 194 -12.46 -5.11 -4.60
CA LYS A 194 -12.74 -6.03 -3.49
C LYS A 194 -11.59 -7.00 -3.21
N PRO A 195 -11.05 -7.76 -4.21
CA PRO A 195 -9.88 -8.60 -3.99
C PRO A 195 -8.66 -7.81 -3.53
N LEU A 196 -8.42 -6.63 -4.11
CA LEU A 196 -7.31 -5.77 -3.72
C LEU A 196 -7.38 -5.34 -2.25
N ARG A 197 -8.55 -4.89 -1.77
CA ARG A 197 -8.73 -4.56 -0.34
C ARG A 197 -8.51 -5.76 0.56
N ARG A 198 -9.08 -6.92 0.22
CA ARG A 198 -8.89 -8.15 0.97
C ARG A 198 -7.40 -8.52 1.07
N CYS A 199 -6.69 -8.47 -0.05
CA CYS A 199 -5.25 -8.73 -0.10
C CYS A 199 -4.47 -7.76 0.79
N ALA A 200 -4.69 -6.44 0.69
CA ALA A 200 -3.99 -5.43 1.48
C ALA A 200 -4.30 -5.55 2.99
N THR A 201 -5.54 -5.87 3.35
CA THR A 201 -5.95 -6.12 4.72
C THR A 201 -5.27 -7.36 5.30
N GLU A 202 -5.21 -8.45 4.54
CA GLU A 202 -4.53 -9.67 4.95
C GLU A 202 -3.02 -9.45 5.16
N VAL A 203 -2.35 -8.74 4.25
CA VAL A 203 -0.94 -8.39 4.44
C VAL A 203 -0.75 -7.53 5.68
N SER A 204 -1.58 -6.50 5.88
CA SER A 204 -1.53 -5.64 7.07
C SER A 204 -1.68 -6.46 8.36
N ARG A 205 -2.63 -7.42 8.39
CA ARG A 205 -2.83 -8.32 9.52
C ARG A 205 -1.59 -9.21 9.78
N ARG A 206 -0.97 -9.75 8.74
CA ARG A 206 0.26 -10.57 8.85
C ARG A 206 1.43 -9.79 9.43
N ILE A 207 1.52 -8.50 9.13
CA ILE A 207 2.58 -7.62 9.64
C ILE A 207 2.21 -6.93 10.96
N GLY A 208 1.16 -7.37 11.63
CA GLY A 208 0.85 -7.02 13.01
C GLY A 208 -0.19 -5.92 13.20
N ARG A 209 -0.90 -5.49 12.17
CA ARG A 209 -2.05 -4.60 12.34
C ARG A 209 -3.19 -5.37 13.03
N ALA A 210 -3.63 -4.88 14.18
CA ALA A 210 -4.81 -5.41 14.83
C ALA A 210 -6.06 -5.16 13.96
N GLU A 211 -6.97 -6.15 13.89
CA GLU A 211 -8.30 -5.93 13.32
C GLU A 211 -9.00 -4.83 14.14
N GLN A 212 -9.39 -3.75 13.48
CA GLN A 212 -10.30 -2.81 14.10
C GLN A 212 -11.62 -3.56 14.28
N ALA A 213 -11.96 -3.87 15.54
CA ALA A 213 -13.28 -4.38 15.87
C ALA A 213 -14.29 -3.39 15.30
N GLY A 214 -15.09 -3.86 14.34
CA GLY A 214 -16.10 -3.04 13.70
C GLY A 214 -17.07 -2.51 14.77
N THR A 215 -17.18 -1.20 14.78
CA THR A 215 -18.21 -0.47 15.55
C THR A 215 -19.52 -0.57 14.79
#